data_97c466ed76d4a80d9b1b375ec8913fd4
#
_entry.id   97c466ed76d4a80d9b1b375ec8913fd4
#
_cell.length_a   1.000
_cell.length_b   1.000
_cell.length_c   1.000
_cell.angle_alpha   90.00
_cell.angle_beta   90.00
_cell.angle_gamma   90.00
#
_symmetry.space_group_name_H-M   'P 1'
#
loop_
_entity.id
_entity.type
_entity.pdbx_description
1 polymer ?
#
loop_
_entity_poly.entity_id
_entity_poly.type
_entity_poly.pdbx_seq_one_letter_code
_entity_poly.pdbx_strand_id
1 'polypeptide(L)'
;MNYDYLIVGAGFFGATVAERLAATGKKILIIDRRPHLAGNAYSYTDQETGIEIHQYGSHIFHTESDEVWNYITRFTKFNDYVHTVPTHHEGKLYPMPINLDTINLLYGKNFTAEEAKVFIAEEIKKDIEKYQIEEPKNFEEKGITLIGEKLYQAFIKNYTEKQWGTSAKNLSAEILKRIPVRFDHDNRYFASAKHQGIPKAGYTKIVENMLNSNNIEVRLNTSFKDVESEIEGIKVIYTGPVDELLNYELGVLPYRSLRFEAEWTNDDLGHAVINEADKDISYTRTHDYKYYQIHQPKVLTSKKSYLCKEYPADYEVGKEAYYPVNNADSEALYQKYLNLLQERYPNIILGGRLGAYRYWDMDVAIKNALDLASSILKK
;
A
#
# COMPACT_ATOMS: atom_id res chain seq x y z
N MET A 1 -5.30 8.53 -35.34
CA MET A 1 -5.43 7.15 -34.80
C MET A 1 -6.79 7.00 -34.18
N ASN A 2 -7.51 5.89 -34.35
CA ASN A 2 -8.89 5.77 -33.83
C ASN A 2 -8.89 4.95 -32.53
N TYR A 3 -8.61 5.62 -31.40
CA TYR A 3 -8.89 5.03 -30.09
C TYR A 3 -10.24 5.54 -29.55
N ASP A 4 -10.96 4.68 -28.86
CA ASP A 4 -12.18 5.04 -28.12
C ASP A 4 -11.83 5.72 -26.78
N TYR A 5 -10.72 5.28 -26.15
CA TYR A 5 -10.28 5.75 -24.83
C TYR A 5 -8.76 5.87 -24.78
N LEU A 6 -8.30 6.91 -24.07
CA LEU A 6 -6.94 7.01 -23.53
C LEU A 6 -6.97 6.67 -22.04
N ILE A 7 -6.05 5.83 -21.59
CA ILE A 7 -5.83 5.54 -20.17
C ILE A 7 -4.42 5.99 -19.80
N VAL A 8 -4.30 6.86 -18.82
CA VAL A 8 -3.04 7.39 -18.31
C VAL A 8 -2.69 6.70 -17.01
N GLY A 9 -1.65 5.88 -17.05
CA GLY A 9 -1.17 5.04 -15.96
C GLY A 9 -1.50 3.55 -16.15
N ALA A 10 -0.45 2.75 -16.29
CA ALA A 10 -0.52 1.30 -16.51
C ALA A 10 -0.38 0.48 -15.21
N GLY A 11 -0.87 1.03 -14.08
CA GLY A 11 -1.05 0.30 -12.82
C GLY A 11 -2.31 -0.58 -12.84
N PHE A 12 -2.62 -1.26 -11.73
CA PHE A 12 -3.78 -2.16 -11.66
C PHE A 12 -5.11 -1.50 -12.03
N PHE A 13 -5.34 -0.25 -11.62
CA PHE A 13 -6.57 0.46 -11.95
C PHE A 13 -6.70 0.64 -13.48
N GLY A 14 -5.69 1.26 -14.10
CA GLY A 14 -5.72 1.54 -15.53
C GLY A 14 -5.76 0.27 -16.37
N ALA A 15 -4.97 -0.75 -16.01
CA ALA A 15 -4.97 -2.04 -16.69
C ALA A 15 -6.32 -2.77 -16.59
N THR A 16 -7.00 -2.70 -15.45
CA THR A 16 -8.33 -3.30 -15.27
C THR A 16 -9.37 -2.60 -16.16
N VAL A 17 -9.37 -1.25 -16.18
CA VAL A 17 -10.28 -0.51 -17.06
C VAL A 17 -9.99 -0.82 -18.52
N ALA A 18 -8.70 -0.84 -18.92
CA ALA A 18 -8.29 -1.16 -20.30
C ALA A 18 -8.79 -2.53 -20.73
N GLU A 19 -8.55 -3.56 -19.90
CA GLU A 19 -8.97 -4.94 -20.19
C GLU A 19 -10.51 -5.06 -20.32
N ARG A 20 -11.24 -4.46 -19.38
CA ARG A 20 -12.71 -4.51 -19.42
C ARG A 20 -13.32 -3.82 -20.64
N LEU A 21 -12.80 -2.66 -21.03
CA LEU A 21 -13.26 -1.95 -22.21
C LEU A 21 -12.84 -2.66 -23.51
N ALA A 22 -11.59 -3.12 -23.59
CA ALA A 22 -11.08 -3.82 -24.76
C ALA A 22 -11.82 -5.16 -25.02
N ALA A 23 -12.27 -5.84 -23.95
CA ALA A 23 -13.08 -7.06 -24.06
C ALA A 23 -14.43 -6.84 -24.76
N THR A 24 -14.90 -5.59 -24.86
CA THR A 24 -16.13 -5.23 -25.61
C THR A 24 -15.85 -4.69 -27.02
N GLY A 25 -14.60 -4.80 -27.48
CA GLY A 25 -14.19 -4.34 -28.82
C GLY A 25 -13.74 -2.89 -28.88
N LYS A 26 -13.68 -2.18 -27.75
CA LYS A 26 -13.17 -0.78 -27.69
C LYS A 26 -11.67 -0.77 -27.92
N LYS A 27 -11.20 0.20 -28.69
CA LYS A 27 -9.77 0.44 -28.94
C LYS A 27 -9.19 1.37 -27.89
N ILE A 28 -8.17 0.91 -27.18
CA ILE A 28 -7.58 1.55 -26.02
C ILE A 28 -6.12 1.91 -26.32
N LEU A 29 -5.76 3.18 -26.08
CA LEU A 29 -4.38 3.57 -25.86
C LEU A 29 -4.16 3.66 -24.36
N ILE A 30 -3.20 2.90 -23.82
CA ILE A 30 -2.73 3.05 -22.44
C ILE A 30 -1.29 3.53 -22.43
N ILE A 31 -1.02 4.57 -21.67
CA ILE A 31 0.32 5.17 -21.54
C ILE A 31 0.79 5.14 -20.09
N ASP A 32 2.09 5.06 -19.91
CA ASP A 32 2.72 5.27 -18.60
C ASP A 32 4.03 6.06 -18.78
N ARG A 33 4.28 7.02 -17.87
CA ARG A 33 5.52 7.80 -17.87
C ARG A 33 6.76 6.96 -17.52
N ARG A 34 6.56 5.83 -16.83
CA ARG A 34 7.62 4.89 -16.45
C ARG A 34 7.97 3.94 -17.58
N PRO A 35 9.18 3.35 -17.54
CA PRO A 35 9.61 2.35 -18.53
C PRO A 35 9.01 0.96 -18.31
N HIS A 36 8.07 0.80 -17.38
CA HIS A 36 7.50 -0.49 -16.99
C HIS A 36 6.00 -0.40 -16.68
N LEU A 37 5.35 -1.53 -16.73
CA LEU A 37 3.94 -1.73 -16.33
C LEU A 37 3.80 -1.87 -14.80
N ALA A 38 2.55 -2.05 -14.36
CA ALA A 38 2.12 -2.35 -12.98
C ALA A 38 2.26 -1.19 -11.98
N GLY A 39 2.71 0.01 -12.39
CA GLY A 39 2.79 1.16 -11.50
C GLY A 39 3.65 0.85 -10.25
N ASN A 40 3.14 1.17 -9.06
CA ASN A 40 3.87 0.88 -7.81
C ASN A 40 3.93 -0.62 -7.46
N ALA A 41 3.12 -1.46 -8.09
CA ALA A 41 3.22 -2.92 -7.92
C ALA A 41 4.24 -3.57 -8.87
N TYR A 42 5.04 -2.78 -9.58
CA TYR A 42 6.08 -3.31 -10.46
C TYR A 42 7.03 -4.24 -9.71
N SER A 43 7.19 -5.43 -10.26
CA SER A 43 8.13 -6.44 -9.76
C SER A 43 8.88 -7.08 -10.93
N TYR A 44 10.05 -7.61 -10.64
CA TYR A 44 10.87 -8.30 -11.62
C TYR A 44 11.66 -9.44 -10.96
N THR A 45 11.87 -10.51 -11.70
CA THR A 45 12.68 -11.64 -11.23
C THR A 45 14.15 -11.40 -11.54
N ASP A 46 15.00 -11.42 -10.53
CA ASP A 46 16.45 -11.40 -10.73
C ASP A 46 16.91 -12.71 -11.40
N GLN A 47 17.68 -12.60 -12.48
CA GLN A 47 18.04 -13.73 -13.32
C GLN A 47 19.05 -14.69 -12.68
N GLU A 48 19.88 -14.19 -11.75
CA GLU A 48 20.89 -15.02 -11.07
C GLU A 48 20.28 -15.83 -9.93
N THR A 49 19.44 -15.19 -9.11
CA THR A 49 18.92 -15.78 -7.87
C THR A 49 17.51 -16.34 -8.01
N GLY A 50 16.77 -15.88 -9.00
CA GLY A 50 15.35 -16.18 -9.16
C GLY A 50 14.45 -15.44 -8.17
N ILE A 51 14.99 -14.50 -7.37
CA ILE A 51 14.21 -13.71 -6.41
C ILE A 51 13.35 -12.70 -7.17
N GLU A 52 12.06 -12.69 -6.88
CA GLU A 52 11.12 -11.68 -7.39
C GLU A 52 11.20 -10.43 -6.51
N ILE A 53 11.75 -9.36 -7.06
CA ILE A 53 11.99 -8.10 -6.36
C ILE A 53 10.81 -7.16 -6.60
N HIS A 54 10.24 -6.60 -5.53
CA HIS A 54 9.21 -5.56 -5.58
C HIS A 54 9.89 -4.19 -5.50
N GLN A 55 9.96 -3.50 -6.64
CA GLN A 55 10.74 -2.27 -6.80
C GLN A 55 10.30 -1.12 -5.88
N TYR A 56 9.02 -1.03 -5.56
CA TYR A 56 8.43 0.08 -4.80
C TYR A 56 7.89 -0.37 -3.43
N GLY A 57 8.61 -1.31 -2.79
CA GLY A 57 8.20 -1.89 -1.52
C GLY A 57 7.33 -3.13 -1.68
N SER A 58 7.15 -3.83 -0.58
CA SER A 58 6.43 -5.11 -0.57
C SER A 58 4.95 -4.94 -0.88
N HIS A 59 4.49 -5.72 -1.81
CA HIS A 59 3.09 -5.82 -2.18
C HIS A 59 2.60 -7.25 -1.90
N ILE A 60 1.56 -7.38 -1.11
CA ILE A 60 0.88 -8.64 -0.81
C ILE A 60 -0.58 -8.49 -1.26
N PHE A 61 -1.01 -9.36 -2.17
CA PHE A 61 -2.40 -9.33 -2.59
C PHE A 61 -3.29 -9.96 -1.52
N HIS A 62 -4.31 -9.26 -1.11
CA HIS A 62 -5.33 -9.74 -0.18
C HIS A 62 -6.68 -9.13 -0.54
N THR A 63 -7.76 -9.83 -0.28
CA THR A 63 -9.12 -9.33 -0.49
C THR A 63 -10.16 -10.16 0.27
N GLU A 64 -11.27 -9.53 0.63
CA GLU A 64 -12.49 -10.20 1.11
C GLU A 64 -13.48 -10.43 -0.06
N SER A 65 -13.23 -9.82 -1.22
CA SER A 65 -14.12 -9.85 -2.38
C SER A 65 -13.86 -11.04 -3.30
N ASP A 66 -14.84 -11.96 -3.39
CA ASP A 66 -14.81 -13.04 -4.38
C ASP A 66 -14.82 -12.51 -5.83
N GLU A 67 -15.48 -11.38 -6.10
CA GLU A 67 -15.49 -10.74 -7.42
C GLU A 67 -14.08 -10.35 -7.86
N VAL A 68 -13.35 -9.65 -6.98
CA VAL A 68 -11.97 -9.22 -7.26
C VAL A 68 -11.03 -10.41 -7.39
N TRP A 69 -11.17 -11.40 -6.49
CA TRP A 69 -10.36 -12.61 -6.54
C TRP A 69 -10.58 -13.40 -7.84
N ASN A 70 -11.84 -13.64 -8.21
CA ASN A 70 -12.20 -14.34 -9.45
C ASN A 70 -11.75 -13.56 -10.69
N TYR A 71 -11.74 -12.23 -10.62
CA TYR A 71 -11.23 -11.41 -11.71
C TYR A 71 -9.71 -11.55 -11.86
N ILE A 72 -8.94 -11.33 -10.79
CA ILE A 72 -7.47 -11.28 -10.88
C ILE A 72 -6.84 -12.65 -11.15
N THR A 73 -7.44 -13.73 -10.65
CA THR A 73 -6.99 -15.12 -10.88
C THR A 73 -7.14 -15.62 -12.32
N ARG A 74 -7.84 -14.87 -13.16
CA ARG A 74 -7.85 -15.11 -14.62
C ARG A 74 -6.49 -14.84 -15.25
N PHE A 75 -5.67 -13.98 -14.66
CA PHE A 75 -4.42 -13.49 -15.22
C PHE A 75 -3.18 -14.08 -14.55
N THR A 76 -3.31 -14.71 -13.39
CA THR A 76 -2.21 -15.31 -12.65
C THR A 76 -2.68 -16.43 -11.73
N LYS A 77 -1.70 -17.20 -11.22
CA LYS A 77 -1.89 -18.10 -10.08
C LYS A 77 -1.16 -17.54 -8.87
N PHE A 78 -1.82 -17.52 -7.72
CA PHE A 78 -1.22 -17.13 -6.45
C PHE A 78 -0.61 -18.35 -5.73
N ASN A 79 0.36 -18.10 -4.87
CA ASN A 79 0.80 -19.07 -3.88
C ASN A 79 -0.02 -18.92 -2.59
N ASP A 80 0.22 -19.81 -1.62
CA ASP A 80 -0.50 -19.82 -0.35
C ASP A 80 0.22 -19.00 0.75
N TYR A 81 0.92 -17.94 0.35
CA TYR A 81 1.64 -17.08 1.29
C TYR A 81 0.67 -16.35 2.23
N VAL A 82 0.92 -16.52 3.53
CA VAL A 82 0.18 -15.82 4.59
C VAL A 82 1.10 -14.75 5.19
N HIS A 83 0.66 -13.50 5.13
CA HIS A 83 1.50 -12.38 5.56
C HIS A 83 1.55 -12.26 7.09
N THR A 84 2.77 -12.30 7.60
CA THR A 84 3.11 -12.01 8.99
C THR A 84 4.20 -10.93 9.01
N VAL A 85 4.13 -10.01 9.97
CA VAL A 85 5.08 -8.90 10.10
C VAL A 85 5.54 -8.81 11.54
N PRO A 86 6.55 -9.57 11.95
CA PRO A 86 7.13 -9.40 13.27
C PRO A 86 7.79 -8.02 13.39
N THR A 87 7.91 -7.54 14.62
CA THR A 87 8.50 -6.24 14.95
C THR A 87 9.73 -6.42 15.83
N HIS A 88 10.82 -5.82 15.44
CA HIS A 88 12.04 -5.75 16.23
C HIS A 88 11.95 -4.60 17.23
N HIS A 89 12.23 -4.89 18.50
CA HIS A 89 12.28 -3.93 19.59
C HIS A 89 13.27 -4.39 20.67
N GLU A 90 14.23 -3.52 21.04
CA GLU A 90 15.25 -3.76 22.06
C GLU A 90 15.97 -5.11 21.91
N GLY A 91 16.42 -5.41 20.68
CA GLY A 91 17.15 -6.64 20.36
C GLY A 91 16.32 -7.92 20.36
N LYS A 92 15.01 -7.85 20.43
CA LYS A 92 14.08 -8.99 20.37
C LYS A 92 13.09 -8.85 19.24
N LEU A 93 12.63 -9.99 18.73
CA LEU A 93 11.61 -10.06 17.70
C LEU A 93 10.26 -10.44 18.31
N TYR A 94 9.27 -9.60 18.10
CA TYR A 94 7.92 -9.77 18.64
C TYR A 94 6.92 -10.10 17.52
N PRO A 95 6.06 -11.12 17.69
CA PRO A 95 4.98 -11.36 16.74
C PRO A 95 3.98 -10.19 16.76
N MET A 96 3.49 -9.82 15.55
CA MET A 96 2.52 -8.74 15.39
C MET A 96 1.42 -9.14 14.38
N PRO A 97 0.22 -8.58 14.45
CA PRO A 97 -0.28 -7.56 15.41
C PRO A 97 -0.16 -8.00 16.85
N ILE A 98 -0.21 -7.02 17.79
CA ILE A 98 -0.13 -7.32 19.23
C ILE A 98 -1.09 -8.46 19.58
N ASN A 99 -0.54 -9.56 20.03
CA ASN A 99 -1.28 -10.79 20.38
C ASN A 99 -0.83 -11.34 21.73
N LEU A 100 -1.35 -12.49 22.14
CA LEU A 100 -1.02 -13.10 23.43
C LEU A 100 0.49 -13.37 23.58
N ASP A 101 1.16 -13.81 22.50
CA ASP A 101 2.61 -14.06 22.52
C ASP A 101 3.39 -12.76 22.65
N THR A 102 2.97 -11.68 21.97
CA THR A 102 3.55 -10.34 22.11
C THR A 102 3.47 -9.85 23.54
N ILE A 103 2.29 -9.98 24.16
CA ILE A 103 2.03 -9.56 25.54
C ILE A 103 2.91 -10.37 26.50
N ASN A 104 2.89 -11.68 26.39
CA ASN A 104 3.67 -12.56 27.24
C ASN A 104 5.18 -12.30 27.15
N LEU A 105 5.68 -12.10 25.93
CA LEU A 105 7.11 -11.83 25.70
C LEU A 105 7.51 -10.46 26.27
N LEU A 106 6.71 -9.40 26.06
CA LEU A 106 7.02 -8.04 26.51
C LEU A 106 6.97 -7.90 28.04
N TYR A 107 6.02 -8.58 28.69
CA TYR A 107 5.88 -8.50 30.14
C TYR A 107 6.63 -9.61 30.88
N GLY A 108 7.25 -10.56 30.18
CA GLY A 108 7.94 -11.70 30.80
C GLY A 108 6.98 -12.59 31.58
N LYS A 109 5.80 -12.85 31.01
CA LYS A 109 4.71 -13.60 31.63
C LYS A 109 4.32 -14.81 30.79
N ASN A 110 3.45 -15.63 31.35
CA ASN A 110 2.83 -16.77 30.66
C ASN A 110 1.31 -16.73 30.92
N PHE A 111 0.69 -15.63 30.56
CA PHE A 111 -0.75 -15.44 30.73
C PHE A 111 -1.54 -16.35 29.79
N THR A 112 -2.64 -16.84 30.26
CA THR A 112 -3.78 -17.29 29.44
C THR A 112 -4.45 -16.07 28.77
N ALA A 113 -5.32 -16.31 27.81
CA ALA A 113 -6.08 -15.26 27.14
C ALA A 113 -6.86 -14.38 28.13
N GLU A 114 -7.54 -14.99 29.09
CA GLU A 114 -8.34 -14.25 30.06
C GLU A 114 -7.49 -13.48 31.07
N GLU A 115 -6.37 -14.03 31.52
CA GLU A 115 -5.42 -13.33 32.39
C GLU A 115 -4.82 -12.13 31.69
N ALA A 116 -4.44 -12.29 30.41
CA ALA A 116 -3.90 -11.18 29.60
C ALA A 116 -4.93 -10.06 29.41
N LYS A 117 -6.19 -10.38 29.15
CA LYS A 117 -7.28 -9.39 29.05
C LYS A 117 -7.42 -8.57 30.31
N VAL A 118 -7.50 -9.23 31.46
CA VAL A 118 -7.63 -8.57 32.76
C VAL A 118 -6.41 -7.70 33.03
N PHE A 119 -5.21 -8.25 32.85
CA PHE A 119 -3.97 -7.55 33.09
C PHE A 119 -3.84 -6.28 32.23
N ILE A 120 -4.07 -6.38 30.92
CA ILE A 120 -3.98 -5.21 30.01
C ILE A 120 -5.05 -4.17 30.36
N ALA A 121 -6.26 -4.58 30.72
CA ALA A 121 -7.30 -3.63 31.14
C ALA A 121 -6.91 -2.88 32.43
N GLU A 122 -6.26 -3.54 33.40
CA GLU A 122 -5.74 -2.91 34.61
C GLU A 122 -4.59 -1.94 34.31
N GLU A 123 -3.65 -2.31 33.42
CA GLU A 123 -2.56 -1.42 32.99
C GLU A 123 -3.11 -0.18 32.30
N ILE A 124 -4.04 -0.31 31.36
CA ILE A 124 -4.74 0.81 30.71
C ILE A 124 -5.37 1.75 31.74
N LYS A 125 -6.08 1.19 32.73
CA LYS A 125 -6.73 1.98 33.77
C LYS A 125 -5.72 2.78 34.60
N LYS A 126 -4.62 2.15 35.05
CA LYS A 126 -3.52 2.81 35.75
C LYS A 126 -2.91 3.94 34.93
N ASP A 127 -2.70 3.72 33.63
CA ASP A 127 -2.09 4.71 32.75
C ASP A 127 -3.04 5.89 32.51
N ILE A 128 -4.35 5.66 32.34
CA ILE A 128 -5.37 6.71 32.24
C ILE A 128 -5.36 7.59 33.51
N GLU A 129 -5.33 6.98 34.67
CA GLU A 129 -5.24 7.69 35.96
C GLU A 129 -3.92 8.46 36.11
N LYS A 130 -2.79 7.83 35.77
CA LYS A 130 -1.44 8.43 35.81
C LYS A 130 -1.33 9.69 34.95
N TYR A 131 -1.86 9.65 33.73
CA TYR A 131 -1.80 10.75 32.75
C TYR A 131 -3.01 11.68 32.82
N GLN A 132 -3.99 11.43 33.69
CA GLN A 132 -5.24 12.18 33.86
C GLN A 132 -5.97 12.37 32.51
N ILE A 133 -6.06 11.29 31.72
CA ILE A 133 -6.71 11.30 30.39
C ILE A 133 -8.22 11.12 30.60
N GLU A 134 -9.00 12.21 30.50
CA GLU A 134 -10.46 12.15 30.48
C GLU A 134 -10.95 11.86 29.07
N GLU A 135 -10.45 12.61 28.09
CA GLU A 135 -10.69 12.44 26.66
C GLU A 135 -9.36 12.59 25.92
N PRO A 136 -8.95 11.61 25.07
CA PRO A 136 -7.67 11.67 24.40
C PRO A 136 -7.62 12.80 23.35
N LYS A 137 -6.68 13.73 23.50
CA LYS A 137 -6.53 14.94 22.68
C LYS A 137 -5.62 14.73 21.47
N ASN A 138 -4.76 13.72 21.51
CA ASN A 138 -3.76 13.45 20.48
C ASN A 138 -3.54 11.96 20.30
N PHE A 139 -2.73 11.59 19.31
CA PHE A 139 -2.42 10.21 18.98
C PHE A 139 -1.78 9.44 20.15
N GLU A 140 -0.88 10.06 20.91
CA GLU A 140 -0.22 9.42 22.05
C GLU A 140 -1.23 9.05 23.14
N GLU A 141 -2.04 10.00 23.56
CA GLU A 141 -3.09 9.75 24.57
C GLU A 141 -4.08 8.70 24.09
N LYS A 142 -4.48 8.76 22.81
CA LYS A 142 -5.35 7.76 22.21
C LYS A 142 -4.72 6.37 22.20
N GLY A 143 -3.44 6.26 21.87
CA GLY A 143 -2.70 4.99 21.91
C GLY A 143 -2.64 4.41 23.31
N ILE A 144 -2.33 5.23 24.32
CA ILE A 144 -2.29 4.81 25.73
C ILE A 144 -3.66 4.31 26.19
N THR A 145 -4.75 5.00 25.84
CA THR A 145 -6.11 4.57 26.23
C THR A 145 -6.57 3.29 25.55
N LEU A 146 -5.95 2.91 24.41
CA LEU A 146 -6.31 1.70 23.68
C LEU A 146 -5.55 0.44 24.13
N ILE A 147 -4.25 0.58 24.48
CA ILE A 147 -3.38 -0.58 24.72
C ILE A 147 -2.46 -0.46 25.93
N GLY A 148 -2.51 0.66 26.67
CA GLY A 148 -1.60 0.95 27.77
C GLY A 148 -0.26 1.52 27.30
N GLU A 149 0.41 2.24 28.21
CA GLU A 149 1.66 2.95 27.91
C GLU A 149 2.75 2.01 27.40
N LYS A 150 2.98 0.88 28.06
CA LYS A 150 4.12 0.00 27.75
C LYS A 150 4.05 -0.58 26.35
N LEU A 151 2.89 -1.10 25.93
CA LEU A 151 2.68 -1.59 24.58
C LEU A 151 2.77 -0.46 23.54
N TYR A 152 2.20 0.70 23.88
CA TYR A 152 2.25 1.87 23.01
C TYR A 152 3.69 2.36 22.78
N GLN A 153 4.49 2.50 23.84
CA GLN A 153 5.89 2.91 23.74
C GLN A 153 6.74 1.91 22.95
N ALA A 154 6.53 0.61 23.21
CA ALA A 154 7.31 -0.44 22.57
C ALA A 154 7.08 -0.55 21.07
N PHE A 155 5.84 -0.45 20.60
CA PHE A 155 5.52 -0.86 19.22
C PHE A 155 4.88 0.22 18.35
N ILE A 156 4.28 1.27 18.93
CA ILE A 156 3.47 2.21 18.19
C ILE A 156 4.14 3.58 18.06
N LYS A 157 4.61 4.13 19.15
CA LYS A 157 5.09 5.52 19.23
C LYS A 157 6.18 5.81 18.19
N ASN A 158 7.36 5.19 18.37
CA ASN A 158 8.52 5.51 17.53
C ASN A 158 8.30 5.14 16.06
N TYR A 159 7.60 4.03 15.80
CA TYR A 159 7.23 3.64 14.44
C TYR A 159 6.36 4.73 13.78
N THR A 160 5.35 5.23 14.51
CA THR A 160 4.47 6.29 14.02
C THR A 160 5.21 7.61 13.84
N GLU A 161 6.03 8.00 14.82
CA GLU A 161 6.81 9.25 14.74
C GLU A 161 7.79 9.24 13.56
N LYS A 162 8.43 8.08 13.25
CA LYS A 162 9.23 7.90 12.04
C LYS A 162 8.37 8.06 10.78
N GLN A 163 7.24 7.37 10.72
CA GLN A 163 6.38 7.35 9.54
C GLN A 163 5.80 8.74 9.21
N TRP A 164 5.47 9.53 10.24
CA TRP A 164 4.87 10.85 10.08
C TRP A 164 5.87 12.00 10.13
N GLY A 165 7.11 11.75 10.54
CA GLY A 165 8.15 12.78 10.65
C GLY A 165 7.86 13.84 11.74
N THR A 166 6.97 13.53 12.68
CA THR A 166 6.57 14.44 13.77
C THR A 166 6.24 13.67 15.04
N SER A 167 6.24 14.36 16.19
CA SER A 167 5.85 13.74 17.45
C SER A 167 4.39 13.28 17.42
N ALA A 168 4.13 12.12 18.02
CA ALA A 168 2.79 11.55 18.17
C ALA A 168 1.83 12.51 18.93
N LYS A 169 2.35 13.39 19.78
CA LYS A 169 1.56 14.44 20.46
C LYS A 169 1.01 15.51 19.50
N ASN A 170 1.64 15.68 18.35
CA ASN A 170 1.20 16.63 17.32
C ASN A 170 0.23 16.02 16.31
N LEU A 171 -0.01 14.73 16.39
CA LEU A 171 -0.95 14.02 15.52
C LEU A 171 -2.34 13.98 16.16
N SER A 172 -3.37 14.12 15.33
CA SER A 172 -4.77 14.01 15.78
C SER A 172 -5.07 12.62 16.32
N ALA A 173 -5.84 12.56 17.42
CA ALA A 173 -6.38 11.29 17.95
C ALA A 173 -7.23 10.53 16.94
N GLU A 174 -7.84 11.23 15.96
CA GLU A 174 -8.70 10.64 14.93
C GLU A 174 -7.94 9.77 13.93
N ILE A 175 -6.62 9.97 13.79
CA ILE A 175 -5.76 9.11 12.95
C ILE A 175 -5.77 7.68 13.47
N LEU A 176 -5.82 7.53 14.79
CA LEU A 176 -5.80 6.23 15.47
C LEU A 176 -7.21 5.75 15.81
N LYS A 177 -7.86 5.14 14.84
CA LYS A 177 -9.22 4.59 15.06
C LYS A 177 -9.22 3.37 15.98
N ARG A 178 -8.23 2.48 15.82
CA ARG A 178 -8.05 1.28 16.63
C ARG A 178 -6.62 0.76 16.51
N ILE A 179 -6.14 0.11 17.56
CA ILE A 179 -4.97 -0.77 17.49
C ILE A 179 -5.50 -2.19 17.75
N PRO A 180 -5.32 -3.12 16.83
CA PRO A 180 -5.78 -4.48 17.05
C PRO A 180 -4.93 -5.14 18.14
N VAL A 181 -5.58 -5.54 19.23
CA VAL A 181 -5.00 -6.40 20.27
C VAL A 181 -5.77 -7.71 20.25
N ARG A 182 -5.05 -8.81 20.10
CA ARG A 182 -5.59 -10.15 20.04
C ARG A 182 -5.18 -10.92 21.30
N PHE A 183 -6.10 -11.63 21.89
CA PHE A 183 -5.82 -12.47 23.05
C PHE A 183 -5.77 -13.96 22.66
N ASP A 184 -5.26 -14.21 21.47
CA ASP A 184 -4.96 -15.52 20.92
C ASP A 184 -3.54 -15.51 20.31
N HIS A 185 -3.15 -16.56 19.62
CA HIS A 185 -1.84 -16.70 18.98
C HIS A 185 -1.85 -16.31 17.48
N ASP A 186 -2.91 -15.64 16.99
CA ASP A 186 -3.03 -15.27 15.59
C ASP A 186 -2.14 -14.05 15.25
N ASN A 187 -1.08 -14.29 14.50
CA ASN A 187 -0.14 -13.29 14.03
C ASN A 187 -0.34 -12.90 12.55
N ARG A 188 -1.42 -13.35 11.91
CA ARG A 188 -1.72 -12.99 10.52
C ARG A 188 -2.00 -11.51 10.40
N TYR A 189 -1.28 -10.82 9.51
CA TYR A 189 -1.46 -9.38 9.31
C TYR A 189 -2.86 -9.08 8.72
N PHE A 190 -3.29 -9.85 7.73
CA PHE A 190 -4.61 -9.75 7.08
C PHE A 190 -5.54 -10.87 7.56
N ALA A 191 -5.87 -10.90 8.85
CA ALA A 191 -6.66 -12.00 9.42
C ALA A 191 -8.09 -12.11 8.89
N SER A 192 -8.69 -10.99 8.43
CA SER A 192 -10.02 -10.97 7.82
C SER A 192 -10.01 -11.32 6.33
N ALA A 193 -8.85 -11.31 5.68
CA ALA A 193 -8.77 -11.58 4.26
C ALA A 193 -9.22 -13.01 3.93
N LYS A 194 -10.22 -13.13 3.09
CA LYS A 194 -10.71 -14.41 2.57
C LYS A 194 -9.71 -15.04 1.61
N HIS A 195 -9.03 -14.19 0.84
CA HIS A 195 -8.03 -14.56 -0.13
C HIS A 195 -6.78 -13.72 0.06
N GLN A 196 -5.61 -14.35 0.08
CA GLN A 196 -4.33 -13.67 0.06
C GLN A 196 -3.26 -14.54 -0.59
N GLY A 197 -2.18 -13.92 -1.05
CA GLY A 197 -1.04 -14.62 -1.62
C GLY A 197 -0.15 -13.71 -2.45
N ILE A 198 0.92 -14.31 -2.98
CA ILE A 198 1.83 -13.65 -3.91
C ILE A 198 1.65 -14.29 -5.29
N PRO A 199 1.56 -13.50 -6.37
CA PRO A 199 1.46 -14.05 -7.72
C PRO A 199 2.74 -14.82 -8.07
N LYS A 200 2.57 -16.08 -8.53
CA LYS A 200 3.72 -16.97 -8.79
C LYS A 200 4.67 -16.47 -9.89
N ALA A 201 4.17 -15.63 -10.79
CA ALA A 201 4.93 -15.06 -11.90
C ALA A 201 5.23 -13.56 -11.73
N GLY A 202 5.06 -13.01 -10.53
CA GLY A 202 5.22 -11.59 -10.23
C GLY A 202 4.01 -10.73 -10.60
N TYR A 203 3.98 -9.52 -10.07
CA TYR A 203 2.88 -8.58 -10.28
C TYR A 203 2.87 -7.99 -11.67
N THR A 204 4.03 -7.69 -12.23
CA THR A 204 4.16 -7.15 -13.60
C THR A 204 3.52 -8.08 -14.61
N LYS A 205 3.70 -9.39 -14.44
CA LYS A 205 3.12 -10.41 -15.35
C LYS A 205 1.60 -10.41 -15.35
N ILE A 206 0.97 -10.07 -14.24
CA ILE A 206 -0.49 -9.90 -14.19
C ILE A 206 -0.93 -8.81 -15.16
N VAL A 207 -0.29 -7.64 -15.06
CA VAL A 207 -0.64 -6.49 -15.91
C VAL A 207 -0.32 -6.75 -17.38
N GLU A 208 0.82 -7.39 -17.68
CA GLU A 208 1.12 -7.86 -19.05
C GLU A 208 0.00 -8.74 -19.60
N ASN A 209 -0.49 -9.71 -18.82
CA ASN A 209 -1.55 -10.62 -19.23
C ASN A 209 -2.90 -9.88 -19.41
N MET A 210 -3.20 -8.91 -18.57
CA MET A 210 -4.40 -8.05 -18.69
C MET A 210 -4.38 -7.23 -19.98
N LEU A 211 -3.23 -6.69 -20.33
CA LEU A 211 -3.06 -5.82 -21.50
C LEU A 211 -2.78 -6.58 -22.80
N ASN A 212 -2.67 -7.89 -22.77
CA ASN A 212 -2.45 -8.73 -23.95
C ASN A 212 -3.72 -8.85 -24.78
N SER A 213 -4.02 -7.82 -25.55
CA SER A 213 -5.19 -7.74 -26.45
C SER A 213 -4.85 -6.94 -27.70
N ASN A 214 -5.34 -7.37 -28.86
CA ASN A 214 -5.20 -6.61 -30.11
C ASN A 214 -5.93 -5.26 -30.10
N ASN A 215 -6.81 -5.03 -29.12
CA ASN A 215 -7.52 -3.78 -28.94
C ASN A 215 -6.82 -2.81 -27.98
N ILE A 216 -5.65 -3.18 -27.44
CA ILE A 216 -4.90 -2.36 -26.51
C ILE A 216 -3.51 -2.07 -27.11
N GLU A 217 -3.20 -0.79 -27.25
CA GLU A 217 -1.85 -0.32 -27.53
C GLU A 217 -1.24 0.23 -26.24
N VAL A 218 -0.01 -0.18 -25.92
CA VAL A 218 0.73 0.27 -24.74
C VAL A 218 1.90 1.14 -25.16
N ARG A 219 2.01 2.35 -24.60
CA ARG A 219 3.19 3.22 -24.76
C ARG A 219 3.76 3.54 -23.38
N LEU A 220 4.93 3.00 -23.12
CA LEU A 220 5.74 3.33 -21.93
C LEU A 220 6.63 4.55 -22.22
N ASN A 221 7.25 5.13 -21.17
CA ASN A 221 8.03 6.36 -21.26
C ASN A 221 7.25 7.50 -21.92
N THR A 222 5.93 7.54 -21.71
CA THR A 222 5.03 8.49 -22.38
C THR A 222 4.14 9.15 -21.32
N SER A 223 4.24 10.47 -21.21
CA SER A 223 3.39 11.29 -20.34
C SER A 223 2.09 11.70 -21.04
N PHE A 224 1.11 12.19 -20.26
CA PHE A 224 -0.12 12.74 -20.84
C PHE A 224 0.16 13.90 -21.81
N LYS A 225 1.11 14.78 -21.47
CA LYS A 225 1.49 15.93 -22.31
C LYS A 225 2.03 15.52 -23.67
N ASP A 226 2.69 14.36 -23.75
CA ASP A 226 3.28 13.89 -25.02
C ASP A 226 2.22 13.48 -26.05
N VAL A 227 1.01 13.16 -25.60
CA VAL A 227 -0.09 12.67 -26.45
C VAL A 227 -1.31 13.61 -26.46
N GLU A 228 -1.30 14.69 -25.71
CA GLU A 228 -2.45 15.58 -25.53
C GLU A 228 -3.01 16.09 -26.86
N SER A 229 -2.14 16.41 -27.84
CA SER A 229 -2.54 16.84 -29.18
C SER A 229 -3.10 15.71 -30.07
N GLU A 230 -2.84 14.45 -29.72
CA GLU A 230 -3.30 13.28 -30.50
C GLU A 230 -4.71 12.81 -30.11
N ILE A 231 -5.26 13.33 -28.99
CA ILE A 231 -6.43 12.76 -28.30
C ILE A 231 -7.65 13.70 -28.25
N GLU A 232 -7.70 14.69 -29.13
CA GLU A 232 -8.84 15.60 -29.20
C GLU A 232 -10.16 14.84 -29.35
N GLY A 233 -11.12 15.08 -28.44
CA GLY A 233 -12.43 14.42 -28.40
C GLY A 233 -12.47 13.00 -27.83
N ILE A 234 -11.32 12.41 -27.44
CA ILE A 234 -11.26 11.09 -26.81
C ILE A 234 -11.56 11.18 -25.31
N LYS A 235 -12.28 10.21 -24.76
CA LYS A 235 -12.45 10.08 -23.31
C LYS A 235 -11.15 9.62 -22.67
N VAL A 236 -10.76 10.28 -21.58
CA VAL A 236 -9.51 9.99 -20.87
C VAL A 236 -9.82 9.45 -19.48
N ILE A 237 -9.21 8.34 -19.11
CA ILE A 237 -9.15 7.86 -17.72
C ILE A 237 -7.75 8.18 -17.19
N TYR A 238 -7.67 9.10 -16.23
CA TYR A 238 -6.41 9.60 -15.70
C TYR A 238 -6.18 9.09 -14.28
N THR A 239 -5.04 8.42 -14.05
CA THR A 239 -4.72 7.81 -12.75
C THR A 239 -3.58 8.50 -12.00
N GLY A 240 -2.97 9.52 -12.59
CA GLY A 240 -1.93 10.34 -11.95
C GLY A 240 -2.50 11.39 -10.99
N PRO A 241 -1.62 12.14 -10.30
CA PRO A 241 -2.03 13.23 -9.43
C PRO A 241 -2.77 14.34 -10.21
N VAL A 242 -3.93 14.78 -9.70
CA VAL A 242 -4.73 15.82 -10.38
C VAL A 242 -4.07 17.20 -10.33
N ASP A 243 -3.32 17.49 -9.27
CA ASP A 243 -2.55 18.72 -9.13
C ASP A 243 -1.39 18.80 -10.14
N GLU A 244 -0.72 17.68 -10.42
CA GLU A 244 0.29 17.58 -11.49
C GLU A 244 -0.34 17.82 -12.87
N LEU A 245 -1.51 17.22 -13.15
CA LEU A 245 -2.24 17.44 -14.41
C LEU A 245 -2.56 18.91 -14.64
N LEU A 246 -2.89 19.63 -13.57
CA LEU A 246 -3.25 21.05 -13.60
C LEU A 246 -2.08 21.97 -13.20
N ASN A 247 -0.81 21.49 -13.40
CA ASN A 247 0.43 22.25 -13.18
C ASN A 247 0.51 22.93 -11.81
N TYR A 248 -0.08 22.30 -10.77
CA TYR A 248 -0.05 22.78 -9.38
C TYR A 248 -0.63 24.18 -9.14
N GLU A 249 -1.55 24.64 -10.00
CA GLU A 249 -2.08 26.02 -9.98
C GLU A 249 -2.76 26.42 -8.67
N LEU A 250 -3.33 25.46 -7.94
CA LEU A 250 -3.96 25.69 -6.64
C LEU A 250 -3.06 25.30 -5.46
N GLY A 251 -1.80 24.93 -5.75
CA GLY A 251 -0.84 24.42 -4.79
C GLY A 251 -0.71 22.90 -4.83
N VAL A 252 0.32 22.38 -4.17
CA VAL A 252 0.64 20.94 -4.16
C VAL A 252 -0.27 20.22 -3.19
N LEU A 253 -0.90 19.15 -3.63
CA LEU A 253 -1.61 18.22 -2.74
C LEU A 253 -0.59 17.48 -1.86
N PRO A 254 -0.85 17.34 -0.55
CA PRO A 254 0.09 16.66 0.32
C PRO A 254 0.07 15.14 0.11
N TYR A 255 1.26 14.57 -0.07
CA TYR A 255 1.50 13.14 -0.14
C TYR A 255 2.60 12.73 0.85
N ARG A 256 2.64 11.46 1.19
CA ARG A 256 3.83 10.83 1.77
C ARG A 256 4.57 10.09 0.66
N SER A 257 5.88 10.07 0.79
CA SER A 257 6.78 9.35 -0.11
C SER A 257 7.56 8.28 0.67
N LEU A 258 8.27 7.44 -0.08
CA LEU A 258 9.15 6.40 0.48
C LEU A 258 10.50 6.46 -0.23
N ARG A 259 11.55 6.13 0.50
CA ARG A 259 12.90 5.92 -0.03
C ARG A 259 13.34 4.51 0.34
N PHE A 260 13.96 3.83 -0.59
CA PHE A 260 14.43 2.46 -0.43
C PHE A 260 15.95 2.41 -0.55
N GLU A 261 16.58 1.64 0.34
CA GLU A 261 17.97 1.24 0.25
C GLU A 261 18.05 -0.27 0.24
N ALA A 262 18.61 -0.83 -0.82
CA ALA A 262 18.64 -2.27 -0.99
C ALA A 262 20.04 -2.76 -1.34
N GLU A 263 20.37 -3.96 -0.85
CA GLU A 263 21.66 -4.59 -1.07
C GLU A 263 21.54 -6.11 -1.18
N TRP A 264 22.44 -6.68 -1.98
CA TRP A 264 22.67 -8.12 -1.99
C TRP A 264 23.57 -8.51 -0.83
N THR A 265 23.15 -9.51 -0.05
CA THR A 265 23.88 -10.00 1.12
C THR A 265 23.76 -11.51 1.26
N ASN A 266 24.59 -12.11 2.11
CA ASN A 266 24.44 -13.48 2.59
C ASN A 266 23.74 -13.54 3.97
N ASP A 267 23.36 -12.39 4.52
CA ASP A 267 22.56 -12.33 5.73
C ASP A 267 21.13 -12.77 5.41
N ASP A 268 20.52 -13.45 6.36
CA ASP A 268 19.19 -14.01 6.23
C ASP A 268 18.26 -13.33 7.25
N LEU A 269 17.22 -12.68 6.77
CA LEU A 269 16.25 -12.01 7.64
C LEU A 269 15.33 -13.02 8.37
N GLY A 270 15.16 -14.24 7.81
CA GLY A 270 14.27 -15.27 8.33
C GLY A 270 12.77 -14.96 8.13
N HIS A 271 12.46 -13.78 7.66
CA HIS A 271 11.09 -13.27 7.45
C HIS A 271 11.02 -12.42 6.19
N ALA A 272 9.84 -12.39 5.55
CA ALA A 272 9.64 -11.53 4.37
C ALA A 272 9.69 -10.03 4.71
N VAL A 273 9.24 -9.66 5.91
CA VAL A 273 9.27 -8.28 6.43
C VAL A 273 9.51 -8.32 7.92
N ILE A 274 10.35 -7.43 8.43
CA ILE A 274 10.45 -7.09 9.84
C ILE A 274 10.25 -5.58 9.99
N ASN A 275 9.35 -5.18 10.87
CA ASN A 275 9.21 -3.77 11.28
C ASN A 275 10.26 -3.41 12.34
N GLU A 276 10.70 -2.16 12.33
CA GLU A 276 11.64 -1.60 13.29
C GLU A 276 10.94 -0.59 14.19
N ALA A 277 10.75 -0.94 15.46
CA ALA A 277 10.08 -0.07 16.41
C ALA A 277 11.03 0.87 17.17
N ASP A 278 12.33 0.60 17.18
CA ASP A 278 13.30 1.36 17.95
C ASP A 278 13.57 2.74 17.35
N LYS A 279 13.74 3.74 18.24
CA LYS A 279 13.91 5.16 17.87
C LYS A 279 15.21 5.40 17.10
N ASP A 280 16.27 4.69 17.47
CA ASP A 280 17.61 4.90 16.91
C ASP A 280 17.77 4.31 15.52
N ILE A 281 16.79 3.55 15.03
CA ILE A 281 16.74 2.99 13.69
C ILE A 281 15.86 3.89 12.82
N SER A 282 16.44 4.48 11.77
CA SER A 282 15.78 5.50 10.94
C SER A 282 14.81 4.95 9.89
N TYR A 283 14.93 3.68 9.51
CA TYR A 283 13.98 3.01 8.61
C TYR A 283 12.82 2.38 9.40
N THR A 284 11.71 2.16 8.72
CA THR A 284 10.49 1.59 9.34
C THR A 284 10.43 0.09 9.23
N ARG A 285 11.04 -0.48 8.18
CA ARG A 285 11.03 -1.94 7.95
C ARG A 285 12.16 -2.40 7.04
N THR A 286 12.49 -3.68 7.16
CA THR A 286 13.38 -4.38 6.25
C THR A 286 12.60 -5.49 5.55
N HIS A 287 12.79 -5.62 4.24
CA HIS A 287 12.19 -6.66 3.40
C HIS A 287 13.26 -7.66 2.97
N ASP A 288 12.92 -8.95 2.94
CA ASP A 288 13.66 -10.00 2.24
C ASP A 288 12.69 -10.71 1.28
N TYR A 289 12.82 -10.37 0.02
CA TYR A 289 11.83 -10.77 -0.99
C TYR A 289 11.79 -12.27 -1.26
N LYS A 290 12.86 -13.02 -0.98
CA LYS A 290 12.86 -14.49 -1.18
C LYS A 290 11.76 -15.20 -0.38
N TYR A 291 11.40 -14.66 0.79
CA TYR A 291 10.38 -15.25 1.67
C TYR A 291 8.95 -15.10 1.17
N TYR A 292 8.70 -14.31 0.12
CA TYR A 292 7.43 -14.31 -0.58
C TYR A 292 7.26 -15.51 -1.51
N GLN A 293 8.37 -16.13 -1.92
CA GLN A 293 8.37 -17.17 -2.96
C GLN A 293 8.32 -18.58 -2.37
N ILE A 294 7.43 -18.82 -1.40
CA ILE A 294 7.23 -20.10 -0.74
C ILE A 294 6.98 -21.27 -1.69
N HIS A 295 6.55 -21.01 -2.92
CA HIS A 295 6.34 -21.98 -3.99
C HIS A 295 7.62 -22.34 -4.75
N GLN A 296 8.75 -21.71 -4.43
CA GLN A 296 10.05 -21.93 -5.08
C GLN A 296 11.12 -22.32 -4.05
N PRO A 297 11.20 -23.60 -3.65
CA PRO A 297 12.12 -24.03 -2.58
C PRO A 297 13.58 -23.67 -2.84
N LYS A 298 14.04 -23.65 -4.08
CA LYS A 298 15.41 -23.27 -4.44
C LYS A 298 15.70 -21.79 -4.13
N VAL A 299 14.75 -20.91 -4.36
CA VAL A 299 14.84 -19.48 -4.05
C VAL A 299 14.82 -19.29 -2.54
N LEU A 300 13.85 -19.93 -1.87
CA LEU A 300 13.66 -19.83 -0.43
C LEU A 300 14.89 -20.29 0.37
N THR A 301 15.61 -21.30 -0.13
CA THR A 301 16.84 -21.84 0.49
C THR A 301 18.14 -21.22 -0.05
N SER A 302 18.04 -20.18 -0.89
CA SER A 302 19.21 -19.45 -1.39
C SER A 302 20.01 -18.85 -0.22
N LYS A 303 21.35 -18.91 -0.32
CA LYS A 303 22.24 -18.21 0.60
C LYS A 303 22.26 -16.69 0.36
N LYS A 304 21.87 -16.25 -0.84
CA LYS A 304 21.75 -14.83 -1.18
C LYS A 304 20.36 -14.32 -0.81
N SER A 305 20.32 -13.14 -0.22
CA SER A 305 19.12 -12.33 0.03
C SER A 305 19.27 -10.97 -0.64
N TYR A 306 18.14 -10.38 -1.03
CA TYR A 306 18.07 -8.99 -1.42
C TYR A 306 17.31 -8.25 -0.33
N LEU A 307 18.07 -7.65 0.59
CA LEU A 307 17.50 -6.92 1.72
C LEU A 307 17.21 -5.47 1.29
N CYS A 308 15.99 -5.02 1.56
CA CYS A 308 15.54 -3.69 1.23
C CYS A 308 15.00 -2.97 2.45
N LYS A 309 15.66 -1.90 2.87
CA LYS A 309 15.24 -1.01 3.96
C LYS A 309 14.33 0.07 3.43
N GLU A 310 13.16 0.24 4.06
CA GLU A 310 12.15 1.24 3.70
C GLU A 310 12.20 2.42 4.67
N TYR A 311 12.46 3.59 4.14
CA TYR A 311 12.50 4.86 4.88
C TYR A 311 11.27 5.70 4.53
N PRO A 312 10.58 6.27 5.51
CA PRO A 312 9.60 7.31 5.24
C PRO A 312 10.30 8.55 4.70
N ALA A 313 9.65 9.22 3.77
CA ALA A 313 10.17 10.43 3.14
C ALA A 313 9.04 11.44 2.93
N ASP A 314 9.39 12.71 2.93
CA ASP A 314 8.49 13.76 2.51
C ASP A 314 8.37 13.77 0.99
N TYR A 315 7.16 14.07 0.52
CA TYR A 315 6.93 14.24 -0.91
C TYR A 315 7.46 15.60 -1.38
N GLU A 316 8.13 15.58 -2.50
CA GLU A 316 8.55 16.76 -3.24
C GLU A 316 8.06 16.63 -4.70
N VAL A 317 7.69 17.73 -5.32
CA VAL A 317 7.28 17.76 -6.72
C VAL A 317 8.36 17.12 -7.61
N GLY A 318 7.94 16.19 -8.46
CA GLY A 318 8.85 15.43 -9.33
C GLY A 318 9.36 14.12 -8.71
N LYS A 319 9.08 13.85 -7.44
CA LYS A 319 9.31 12.55 -6.80
C LYS A 319 8.05 11.68 -6.80
N GLU A 320 8.20 10.41 -6.45
CA GLU A 320 7.07 9.49 -6.42
C GLU A 320 6.13 9.78 -5.23
N ALA A 321 4.86 10.03 -5.55
CA ALA A 321 3.78 10.09 -4.58
C ALA A 321 3.30 8.67 -4.24
N TYR A 322 3.37 8.26 -2.97
CA TYR A 322 2.91 6.94 -2.55
C TYR A 322 1.52 6.98 -1.93
N TYR A 323 1.33 7.86 -0.97
CA TYR A 323 0.11 7.90 -0.16
C TYR A 323 -0.44 9.31 -0.04
N PRO A 324 -1.69 9.57 -0.44
CA PRO A 324 -2.36 10.83 -0.14
C PRO A 324 -2.46 11.06 1.38
N VAL A 325 -2.20 12.29 1.81
CA VAL A 325 -2.42 12.70 3.21
C VAL A 325 -3.82 13.27 3.32
N ASN A 326 -4.76 12.44 3.80
CA ASN A 326 -6.17 12.81 3.89
C ASN A 326 -6.46 13.53 5.22
N ASN A 327 -6.67 14.85 5.13
CA ASN A 327 -7.20 15.69 6.20
C ASN A 327 -8.21 16.70 5.60
N ALA A 328 -8.84 17.52 6.43
CA ALA A 328 -9.86 18.47 5.98
C ALA A 328 -9.32 19.47 4.94
N ASP A 329 -8.10 19.97 5.12
CA ASP A 329 -7.50 20.97 4.24
C ASP A 329 -7.15 20.37 2.87
N SER A 330 -6.54 19.18 2.87
CA SER A 330 -6.20 18.48 1.64
C SER A 330 -7.44 18.04 0.86
N GLU A 331 -8.49 17.62 1.54
CA GLU A 331 -9.78 17.30 0.91
C GLU A 331 -10.40 18.55 0.27
N ALA A 332 -10.40 19.68 0.98
CA ALA A 332 -10.88 20.95 0.45
C ALA A 332 -10.09 21.41 -0.78
N LEU A 333 -8.76 21.23 -0.78
CA LEU A 333 -7.91 21.52 -1.94
C LEU A 333 -8.21 20.58 -3.11
N TYR A 334 -8.36 19.29 -2.83
CA TYR A 334 -8.72 18.28 -3.85
C TYR A 334 -10.07 18.62 -4.51
N GLN A 335 -11.10 19.04 -3.75
CA GLN A 335 -12.37 19.45 -4.30
C GLN A 335 -12.25 20.68 -5.24
N LYS A 336 -11.38 21.64 -4.91
CA LYS A 336 -11.10 22.77 -5.81
C LYS A 336 -10.46 22.29 -7.12
N TYR A 337 -9.55 21.31 -7.06
CA TYR A 337 -8.97 20.70 -8.26
C TYR A 337 -10.01 19.96 -9.09
N LEU A 338 -10.96 19.25 -8.48
CA LEU A 338 -12.05 18.60 -9.22
C LEU A 338 -12.90 19.60 -9.99
N ASN A 339 -13.24 20.75 -9.41
CA ASN A 339 -14.00 21.80 -10.08
C ASN A 339 -13.22 22.37 -11.26
N LEU A 340 -11.94 22.68 -11.07
CA LEU A 340 -11.07 23.19 -12.13
C LEU A 340 -10.88 22.17 -13.27
N LEU A 341 -10.76 20.88 -12.93
CA LEU A 341 -10.68 19.80 -13.90
C LEU A 341 -11.95 19.71 -14.74
N GLN A 342 -13.13 19.76 -14.11
CA GLN A 342 -14.41 19.68 -14.80
C GLN A 342 -14.61 20.86 -15.78
N GLU A 343 -14.08 22.03 -15.44
CA GLU A 343 -14.13 23.21 -16.30
C GLU A 343 -13.21 23.07 -17.53
N ARG A 344 -11.96 22.60 -17.32
CA ARG A 344 -10.94 22.58 -18.37
C ARG A 344 -10.91 21.29 -19.18
N TYR A 345 -11.17 20.17 -18.55
CA TYR A 345 -11.07 18.84 -19.14
C TYR A 345 -12.29 17.98 -18.84
N PRO A 346 -13.49 18.36 -19.33
CA PRO A 346 -14.75 17.66 -19.02
C PRO A 346 -14.79 16.20 -19.53
N ASN A 347 -13.85 15.82 -20.41
CA ASN A 347 -13.69 14.48 -20.95
C ASN A 347 -12.75 13.59 -20.11
N ILE A 348 -12.12 14.12 -19.03
CA ILE A 348 -11.25 13.36 -18.15
C ILE A 348 -12.04 12.79 -16.98
N ILE A 349 -11.87 11.50 -16.75
CA ILE A 349 -12.36 10.76 -15.58
C ILE A 349 -11.16 10.41 -14.72
N LEU A 350 -11.14 10.85 -13.46
CA LEU A 350 -10.09 10.49 -12.51
C LEU A 350 -10.31 9.10 -11.93
N GLY A 351 -9.23 8.37 -11.70
CA GLY A 351 -9.24 7.07 -11.06
C GLY A 351 -7.89 6.65 -10.52
N GLY A 352 -7.81 5.47 -9.92
CA GLY A 352 -6.61 5.02 -9.24
C GLY A 352 -6.32 5.78 -7.94
N ARG A 353 -5.33 5.33 -7.18
CA ARG A 353 -4.99 5.86 -5.86
C ARG A 353 -4.70 7.38 -5.90
N LEU A 354 -3.89 7.81 -6.85
CA LEU A 354 -3.45 9.21 -6.92
C LEU A 354 -4.53 10.11 -7.56
N GLY A 355 -5.14 9.67 -8.67
CA GLY A 355 -6.19 10.45 -9.33
C GLY A 355 -7.46 10.61 -8.48
N ALA A 356 -7.85 9.60 -7.72
CA ALA A 356 -8.95 9.68 -6.78
C ALA A 356 -8.57 10.33 -5.44
N TYR A 357 -7.29 10.61 -5.22
CA TYR A 357 -6.73 11.12 -3.96
C TYR A 357 -7.20 10.30 -2.74
N ARG A 358 -7.08 8.95 -2.82
CA ARG A 358 -7.51 8.01 -1.77
C ARG A 358 -6.44 6.96 -1.52
N TYR A 359 -6.34 6.52 -0.27
CA TYR A 359 -5.53 5.37 0.07
C TYR A 359 -6.29 4.10 -0.32
N TRP A 360 -5.90 3.48 -1.42
CA TRP A 360 -6.48 2.22 -1.92
C TRP A 360 -5.43 1.11 -1.93
N ASP A 361 -5.78 -0.03 -1.36
CA ASP A 361 -5.06 -1.26 -1.60
C ASP A 361 -5.34 -1.78 -3.02
N MET A 362 -4.58 -2.78 -3.47
CA MET A 362 -4.68 -3.29 -4.84
C MET A 362 -6.08 -3.79 -5.18
N ASP A 363 -6.72 -4.49 -4.25
CA ASP A 363 -8.06 -5.04 -4.43
C ASP A 363 -9.12 -3.94 -4.54
N VAL A 364 -9.02 -2.91 -3.70
CA VAL A 364 -9.90 -1.74 -3.76
C VAL A 364 -9.71 -0.98 -5.07
N ALA A 365 -8.47 -0.84 -5.54
CA ALA A 365 -8.19 -0.21 -6.82
C ALA A 365 -8.79 -1.01 -7.99
N ILE A 366 -8.67 -2.34 -7.99
CA ILE A 366 -9.28 -3.23 -8.99
C ILE A 366 -10.81 -3.14 -8.92
N LYS A 367 -11.40 -3.20 -7.71
CA LYS A 367 -12.86 -3.11 -7.56
C LYS A 367 -13.42 -1.81 -8.14
N ASN A 368 -12.83 -0.67 -7.79
CA ASN A 368 -13.24 0.63 -8.32
C ASN A 368 -13.07 0.71 -9.86
N ALA A 369 -12.03 0.08 -10.41
CA ALA A 369 -11.82 0.00 -11.85
C ALA A 369 -12.89 -0.85 -12.56
N LEU A 370 -13.29 -1.99 -11.97
CA LEU A 370 -14.40 -2.82 -12.47
C LEU A 370 -15.72 -2.05 -12.47
N ASP A 371 -15.99 -1.31 -11.39
CA ASP A 371 -17.21 -0.51 -11.26
C ASP A 371 -17.23 0.64 -12.28
N LEU A 372 -16.10 1.33 -12.46
CA LEU A 372 -15.96 2.38 -13.47
C LEU A 372 -16.20 1.83 -14.89
N ALA A 373 -15.52 0.74 -15.26
CA ALA A 373 -15.69 0.13 -16.57
C ALA A 373 -17.14 -0.30 -16.79
N SER A 374 -17.80 -0.90 -15.80
CA SER A 374 -19.21 -1.27 -15.84
C SER A 374 -20.13 -0.08 -16.04
N SER A 375 -19.85 1.04 -15.39
CA SER A 375 -20.62 2.28 -15.53
C SER A 375 -20.46 2.92 -16.92
N ILE A 376 -19.27 2.84 -17.50
CA ILE A 376 -18.98 3.33 -18.86
C ILE A 376 -19.73 2.50 -19.90
N LEU A 377 -19.78 1.19 -19.73
CA LEU A 377 -20.40 0.24 -20.69
C LEU A 377 -21.94 0.26 -20.63
N LYS A 378 -22.54 0.77 -19.56
CA LYS A 378 -24.00 0.91 -19.44
C LYS A 378 -24.55 2.18 -20.09
N LYS A 379 -23.70 3.14 -20.42
CA LYS A 379 -24.05 4.40 -21.13
C LYS A 379 -23.90 4.23 -22.63
#